data_4498f815374a331a752c1c2f7fa3bf10
#
_entry.id   4498f815374a331a752c1c2f7fa3bf10
#
_cell.length_a   1.000
_cell.length_b   1.000
_cell.length_c   1.000
_cell.angle_alpha   90.00
_cell.angle_beta   90.00
_cell.angle_gamma   90.00
#
_symmetry.space_group_name_H-M   'P 1'
#
loop_
_entity.id
_entity.type
_entity.pdbx_description
1 polymer ?
#
loop_
_entity_poly.entity_id
_entity_poly.type
_entity_poly.pdbx_seq_one_letter_code
_entity_poly.pdbx_strand_id
1 'polypeptide(L)'
;MIRNKHKFAFLLCMLLMTTTVYGASEAEYKKLAKTWTLNADGSQEFRYDMELTLFTHTAMNGTYGESFIVYNPQYQELKINSSYTKQKDGTIIKTPDNAFVEVLPRNAADAPAYNHLKEMVVVHTGLELGATIYLDYTVTSKPGYLPEVDIFEELLQSSPVKEYTLTIVTPEVKELAYTLTNNPAKASVKRSGGTCTTSWTLRNLPASSRAPFVYVKNGDVPFLAATTY
;
A
#
# COMPACT_ATOMS: atom_id res chain seq x y z
N MET A 1 -31.93 34.82 -38.27
CA MET A 1 -31.86 33.43 -37.83
C MET A 1 -30.41 32.84 -37.80
N ILE A 2 -29.38 33.59 -38.19
CA ILE A 2 -27.96 33.15 -38.25
C ILE A 2 -27.23 33.43 -36.91
N ARG A 3 -27.62 34.42 -36.13
CA ARG A 3 -26.93 34.87 -34.91
C ARG A 3 -26.97 33.91 -33.72
N ASN A 4 -27.91 32.94 -33.70
CA ASN A 4 -28.02 31.97 -32.62
C ASN A 4 -27.20 30.67 -32.86
N LYS A 5 -26.85 30.39 -34.11
CA LYS A 5 -26.03 29.22 -34.43
C LYS A 5 -24.58 29.34 -33.94
N HIS A 6 -24.02 30.55 -33.97
CA HIS A 6 -22.65 30.83 -33.48
C HIS A 6 -22.56 30.77 -31.95
N LYS A 7 -23.62 31.19 -31.22
CA LYS A 7 -23.67 31.06 -29.77
C LYS A 7 -23.76 29.62 -29.29
N PHE A 8 -24.49 28.80 -30.04
CA PHE A 8 -24.62 27.37 -29.73
C PHE A 8 -23.31 26.60 -30.03
N ALA A 9 -22.62 26.91 -31.14
CA ALA A 9 -21.32 26.35 -31.47
C ALA A 9 -20.23 26.76 -30.44
N PHE A 10 -20.26 28.02 -29.97
CA PHE A 10 -19.31 28.47 -28.95
C PHE A 10 -19.56 27.82 -27.58
N LEU A 11 -20.83 27.62 -27.20
CA LEU A 11 -21.22 26.90 -26.00
C LEU A 11 -20.83 25.40 -26.05
N LEU A 12 -20.97 24.76 -27.20
CA LEU A 12 -20.58 23.39 -27.43
C LEU A 12 -19.06 23.20 -27.40
N CYS A 13 -18.29 24.14 -27.97
CA CYS A 13 -16.82 24.16 -27.87
C CYS A 13 -16.33 24.40 -26.43
N MET A 14 -17.03 25.25 -25.65
CA MET A 14 -16.70 25.46 -24.23
C MET A 14 -17.01 24.21 -23.38
N LEU A 15 -18.06 23.46 -23.70
CA LEU A 15 -18.39 22.22 -23.01
C LEU A 15 -17.41 21.07 -23.31
N LEU A 16 -16.78 21.08 -24.49
CA LEU A 16 -15.76 20.10 -24.89
C LEU A 16 -14.37 20.40 -24.31
N MET A 17 -14.12 21.61 -23.78
CA MET A 17 -12.85 21.98 -23.15
C MET A 17 -12.78 21.64 -21.66
N THR A 18 -13.86 21.14 -21.06
CA THR A 18 -13.87 20.68 -19.66
C THR A 18 -13.51 19.21 -19.50
N THR A 19 -12.87 18.58 -20.48
CA THR A 19 -12.20 17.31 -20.22
C THR A 19 -11.03 17.60 -19.28
N THR A 20 -11.24 17.38 -17.99
CA THR A 20 -10.15 17.31 -17.02
C THR A 20 -9.12 16.34 -17.57
N VAL A 21 -7.99 16.86 -18.00
CA VAL A 21 -6.80 16.09 -18.28
C VAL A 21 -6.37 15.53 -16.93
N TYR A 22 -6.89 14.38 -16.55
CA TYR A 22 -6.26 13.58 -15.51
C TYR A 22 -4.88 13.23 -16.05
N GLY A 23 -3.85 13.83 -15.47
CA GLY A 23 -2.48 13.43 -15.78
C GLY A 23 -2.41 11.90 -15.69
N ALA A 24 -1.90 11.23 -16.72
CA ALA A 24 -1.76 9.79 -16.71
C ALA A 24 -0.92 9.40 -15.49
N SER A 25 -1.47 8.53 -14.64
CA SER A 25 -0.73 8.05 -13.48
C SER A 25 0.50 7.26 -13.94
N GLU A 26 1.61 7.39 -13.23
CA GLU A 26 2.84 6.64 -13.51
C GLU A 26 2.68 5.12 -13.32
N ALA A 27 1.84 4.74 -12.38
CA ALA A 27 1.48 3.35 -12.05
C ALA A 27 0.08 3.29 -11.42
N GLU A 28 -0.45 2.10 -11.21
CA GLU A 28 -1.72 1.88 -10.51
C GLU A 28 -1.66 0.57 -9.72
N TYR A 29 -1.97 0.63 -8.44
CA TYR A 29 -2.23 -0.58 -7.66
C TYR A 29 -3.57 -1.17 -8.09
N LYS A 30 -3.54 -2.34 -8.73
CA LYS A 30 -4.75 -3.11 -9.03
C LYS A 30 -5.35 -3.66 -7.76
N LYS A 31 -4.46 -4.12 -6.87
CA LYS A 31 -4.77 -4.64 -5.56
C LYS A 31 -3.68 -4.21 -4.58
N LEU A 32 -4.09 -3.79 -3.39
CA LEU A 32 -3.24 -3.62 -2.23
C LEU A 32 -3.95 -4.22 -1.02
N ALA A 33 -3.31 -5.14 -0.32
CA ALA A 33 -3.88 -5.73 0.89
C ALA A 33 -2.85 -5.71 2.02
N LYS A 34 -3.28 -5.27 3.19
CA LYS A 34 -2.49 -5.31 4.42
C LYS A 34 -3.29 -6.04 5.49
N THR A 35 -2.64 -7.01 6.13
CA THR A 35 -3.25 -7.79 7.19
C THR A 35 -2.36 -7.77 8.42
N TRP A 36 -2.91 -7.42 9.56
CA TRP A 36 -2.29 -7.51 10.87
C TRP A 36 -2.99 -8.58 11.68
N THR A 37 -2.24 -9.50 12.24
CA THR A 37 -2.76 -10.59 13.08
C THR A 37 -2.07 -10.54 14.44
N LEU A 38 -2.84 -10.45 15.51
CA LEU A 38 -2.40 -10.73 16.88
C LEU A 38 -2.80 -12.16 17.21
N ASN A 39 -1.84 -13.04 17.46
CA ASN A 39 -2.08 -14.41 17.85
C ASN A 39 -2.34 -14.55 19.36
N ALA A 40 -2.96 -15.65 19.78
CA ALA A 40 -3.28 -15.90 21.18
C ALA A 40 -2.03 -16.01 22.08
N ASP A 41 -0.87 -16.39 21.51
CA ASP A 41 0.41 -16.48 22.22
C ASP A 41 1.13 -15.11 22.33
N GLY A 42 0.53 -14.05 21.79
CA GLY A 42 1.10 -12.69 21.77
C GLY A 42 2.11 -12.44 20.64
N SER A 43 2.31 -13.41 19.72
CA SER A 43 3.02 -13.12 18.48
C SER A 43 2.15 -12.29 17.54
N GLN A 44 2.81 -11.54 16.63
CA GLN A 44 2.08 -10.76 15.64
C GLN A 44 2.60 -11.05 14.23
N GLU A 45 1.71 -10.98 13.25
CA GLU A 45 2.05 -11.08 11.84
C GLU A 45 1.54 -9.85 11.10
N PHE A 46 2.40 -9.30 10.25
CA PHE A 46 2.03 -8.30 9.26
C PHE A 46 2.23 -8.90 7.88
N ARG A 47 1.17 -8.99 7.07
CA ARG A 47 1.24 -9.43 5.67
C ARG A 47 0.91 -8.27 4.75
N TYR A 48 1.72 -8.12 3.73
CA TYR A 48 1.57 -7.18 2.63
C TYR A 48 1.44 -7.94 1.32
N ASP A 49 0.42 -7.61 0.51
CA ASP A 49 0.16 -8.25 -0.78
C ASP A 49 -0.26 -7.18 -1.78
N MET A 50 0.51 -7.04 -2.87
CA MET A 50 0.24 -6.02 -3.89
C MET A 50 0.29 -6.56 -5.31
N GLU A 51 -0.54 -5.95 -6.17
CA GLU A 51 -0.49 -6.02 -7.62
C GLU A 51 -0.39 -4.59 -8.15
N LEU A 52 0.76 -4.22 -8.75
CA LEU A 52 1.06 -2.87 -9.22
C LEU A 52 1.40 -2.88 -10.69
N THR A 53 0.60 -2.21 -11.53
CA THR A 53 0.85 -2.07 -12.97
C THR A 53 1.60 -0.78 -13.26
N LEU A 54 2.65 -0.86 -14.09
CA LEU A 54 3.55 0.23 -14.43
C LEU A 54 3.19 0.84 -15.79
N PHE A 55 3.13 2.16 -15.88
CA PHE A 55 2.74 2.86 -17.11
C PHE A 55 3.85 3.76 -17.68
N THR A 56 4.89 4.07 -16.91
CA THR A 56 5.97 4.97 -17.34
C THR A 56 7.34 4.39 -17.01
N HIS A 57 8.37 4.86 -17.74
CA HIS A 57 9.76 4.52 -17.44
C HIS A 57 10.21 5.05 -16.07
N THR A 58 9.70 6.21 -15.63
CA THR A 58 9.97 6.76 -14.31
C THR A 58 9.47 5.81 -13.21
N ALA A 59 8.26 5.24 -13.37
CA ALA A 59 7.73 4.25 -12.46
C ALA A 59 8.65 3.02 -12.33
N MET A 60 9.20 2.53 -13.45
CA MET A 60 10.07 1.35 -13.47
C MET A 60 11.44 1.62 -12.82
N ASN A 61 12.06 2.76 -13.15
CA ASN A 61 13.47 3.01 -12.82
C ASN A 61 13.67 3.84 -11.53
N GLY A 62 12.63 4.55 -11.06
CA GLY A 62 12.77 5.47 -9.95
C GLY A 62 11.85 5.18 -8.77
N THR A 63 10.59 4.81 -9.03
CA THR A 63 9.60 4.76 -7.95
C THR A 63 9.30 3.34 -7.48
N TYR A 64 9.20 2.38 -8.42
CA TYR A 64 8.71 1.03 -8.13
C TYR A 64 9.63 -0.09 -8.64
N GLY A 65 10.85 0.24 -9.08
CA GLY A 65 11.86 -0.75 -9.46
C GLY A 65 12.33 -1.62 -8.29
N GLU A 66 12.17 -1.12 -7.08
CA GLU A 66 12.58 -1.77 -5.84
C GLU A 66 11.47 -1.64 -4.77
N SER A 67 11.40 -2.62 -3.89
CA SER A 67 10.60 -2.56 -2.66
C SER A 67 11.49 -2.71 -1.45
N PHE A 68 11.19 -1.95 -0.38
CA PHE A 68 12.01 -1.85 0.82
C PHE A 68 11.22 -2.34 2.02
N ILE A 69 11.72 -3.35 2.75
CA ILE A 69 11.04 -3.98 3.87
C ILE A 69 11.96 -3.94 5.08
N VAL A 70 11.67 -3.05 6.03
CA VAL A 70 12.44 -2.91 7.27
C VAL A 70 11.90 -3.87 8.32
N TYR A 71 12.80 -4.59 9.00
CA TYR A 71 12.46 -5.49 10.09
C TYR A 71 13.61 -5.60 11.10
N ASN A 72 13.31 -6.12 12.28
CA ASN A 72 14.27 -6.36 13.35
C ASN A 72 14.57 -7.88 13.48
N PRO A 73 15.67 -8.41 12.93
CA PRO A 73 15.93 -9.86 12.91
C PRO A 73 16.13 -10.49 14.31
N GLN A 74 16.32 -9.69 15.35
CA GLN A 74 16.37 -10.20 16.74
C GLN A 74 14.99 -10.66 17.22
N TYR A 75 13.94 -9.98 16.76
CA TYR A 75 12.56 -10.19 17.23
C TYR A 75 11.57 -10.51 16.10
N GLN A 76 11.98 -10.34 14.87
CA GLN A 76 11.12 -10.52 13.70
C GLN A 76 11.76 -11.44 12.66
N GLU A 77 10.92 -12.15 11.94
CA GLU A 77 11.28 -12.95 10.76
C GLU A 77 10.55 -12.40 9.55
N LEU A 78 11.30 -12.16 8.47
CA LEU A 78 10.75 -11.78 7.16
C LEU A 78 10.66 -13.01 6.27
N LYS A 79 9.49 -13.25 5.70
CA LYS A 79 9.25 -14.27 4.67
C LYS A 79 8.68 -13.62 3.42
N ILE A 80 9.37 -13.78 2.29
CA ILE A 80 8.81 -13.46 0.98
C ILE A 80 7.96 -14.64 0.53
N ASN A 81 6.63 -14.45 0.46
CA ASN A 81 5.69 -15.50 0.06
C ASN A 81 5.70 -15.67 -1.46
N SER A 82 5.71 -14.53 -2.19
CA SER A 82 5.90 -14.52 -3.64
C SER A 82 6.44 -13.16 -4.13
N SER A 83 7.29 -13.19 -5.15
CA SER A 83 7.76 -12.00 -5.85
C SER A 83 8.00 -12.34 -7.32
N TYR A 84 7.29 -11.64 -8.22
CA TYR A 84 7.41 -11.83 -9.66
C TYR A 84 6.82 -10.64 -10.43
N THR A 85 7.19 -10.54 -11.67
CA THR A 85 6.60 -9.59 -12.62
C THR A 85 5.84 -10.35 -13.70
N LYS A 86 4.61 -9.96 -13.97
CA LYS A 86 3.84 -10.41 -15.13
C LYS A 86 3.97 -9.37 -16.23
N GLN A 87 4.60 -9.74 -17.33
CA GLN A 87 4.79 -8.87 -18.50
C GLN A 87 3.47 -8.66 -19.27
N LYS A 88 3.44 -7.70 -20.17
CA LYS A 88 2.24 -7.34 -20.92
C LYS A 88 1.68 -8.50 -21.77
N ASP A 89 2.56 -9.37 -22.27
CA ASP A 89 2.20 -10.57 -23.02
C ASP A 89 1.75 -11.76 -22.16
N GLY A 90 1.80 -11.58 -20.81
CA GLY A 90 1.44 -12.60 -19.84
C GLY A 90 2.60 -13.45 -19.33
N THR A 91 3.82 -13.26 -19.85
CA THR A 91 5.03 -13.94 -19.38
C THR A 91 5.30 -13.60 -17.90
N ILE A 92 5.60 -14.62 -17.09
CA ILE A 92 5.91 -14.46 -15.68
C ILE A 92 7.41 -14.55 -15.47
N ILE A 93 8.01 -13.48 -14.95
CA ILE A 93 9.43 -13.40 -14.57
C ILE A 93 9.51 -13.44 -13.04
N LYS A 94 9.96 -14.56 -12.49
CA LYS A 94 10.19 -14.68 -11.03
C LYS A 94 11.37 -13.81 -10.62
N THR A 95 11.27 -13.16 -9.48
CA THR A 95 12.40 -12.44 -8.87
C THR A 95 13.49 -13.45 -8.51
N PRO A 96 14.72 -13.35 -9.07
CA PRO A 96 15.78 -14.29 -8.80
C PRO A 96 16.38 -14.07 -7.39
N ASP A 97 17.02 -15.10 -6.83
CA ASP A 97 17.55 -15.07 -5.46
C ASP A 97 18.53 -13.92 -5.20
N ASN A 98 19.34 -13.55 -6.19
CA ASN A 98 20.30 -12.43 -6.09
C ASN A 98 19.66 -11.04 -6.16
N ALA A 99 18.35 -10.95 -6.39
CA ALA A 99 17.59 -9.71 -6.36
C ALA A 99 16.95 -9.42 -4.99
N PHE A 100 17.21 -10.26 -3.98
CA PHE A 100 16.88 -10.03 -2.58
C PHE A 100 18.16 -9.66 -1.84
N VAL A 101 18.31 -8.36 -1.50
CA VAL A 101 19.52 -7.84 -0.90
C VAL A 101 19.22 -7.27 0.49
N GLU A 102 19.86 -7.81 1.52
CA GLU A 102 19.71 -7.31 2.87
C GLU A 102 20.77 -6.25 3.18
N VAL A 103 20.32 -5.07 3.60
CA VAL A 103 21.17 -3.93 3.91
C VAL A 103 20.79 -3.29 5.25
N LEU A 104 21.59 -2.33 5.72
CA LEU A 104 21.19 -1.44 6.79
C LEU A 104 20.19 -0.40 6.26
N PRO A 105 19.05 -0.15 6.94
CA PRO A 105 18.12 0.89 6.53
C PRO A 105 18.83 2.26 6.42
N ARG A 106 18.55 2.97 5.33
CA ARG A 106 19.18 4.27 5.07
C ARG A 106 19.04 5.25 6.24
N ASN A 107 17.86 5.25 6.88
CA ASN A 107 17.59 6.13 8.02
C ASN A 107 18.33 5.71 9.29
N ALA A 108 18.90 4.51 9.35
CA ALA A 108 19.71 4.02 10.47
C ALA A 108 21.22 4.25 10.26
N ALA A 109 21.66 4.67 9.06
CA ALA A 109 23.08 4.82 8.72
C ALA A 109 23.85 5.76 9.69
N ASP A 110 23.22 6.86 10.10
CA ASP A 110 23.79 7.83 11.02
C ASP A 110 23.26 7.67 12.47
N ALA A 111 22.59 6.57 12.78
CA ALA A 111 21.96 6.31 14.05
C ALA A 111 22.36 4.92 14.60
N PRO A 112 23.56 4.77 15.22
CA PRO A 112 24.10 3.47 15.65
C PRO A 112 23.17 2.63 16.55
N ALA A 113 22.27 3.28 17.30
CA ALA A 113 21.27 2.59 18.13
C ALA A 113 20.30 1.72 17.31
N TYR A 114 20.17 1.96 16.01
CA TYR A 114 19.30 1.23 15.09
C TYR A 114 20.05 0.26 14.16
N ASN A 115 21.34 0.03 14.37
CA ASN A 115 22.16 -0.88 13.54
C ASN A 115 21.70 -2.35 13.61
N HIS A 116 20.83 -2.70 14.55
CA HIS A 116 20.20 -4.02 14.63
C HIS A 116 19.06 -4.21 13.65
N LEU A 117 18.57 -3.13 13.02
CA LEU A 117 17.55 -3.21 11.97
C LEU A 117 18.17 -3.66 10.65
N LYS A 118 17.37 -4.36 9.86
CA LYS A 118 17.66 -4.74 8.48
C LYS A 118 16.61 -4.24 7.54
N GLU A 119 17.01 -3.97 6.31
CA GLU A 119 16.13 -3.63 5.21
C GLU A 119 16.35 -4.65 4.10
N MET A 120 15.31 -5.40 3.77
CA MET A 120 15.30 -6.24 2.59
C MET A 120 14.92 -5.38 1.39
N VAL A 121 15.83 -5.25 0.45
CA VAL A 121 15.59 -4.64 -0.87
C VAL A 121 15.19 -5.75 -1.82
N VAL A 122 13.98 -5.67 -2.36
CA VAL A 122 13.49 -6.57 -3.40
C VAL A 122 13.60 -5.86 -4.75
N VAL A 123 14.57 -6.24 -5.57
CA VAL A 123 14.77 -5.66 -6.90
C VAL A 123 13.85 -6.36 -7.89
N HIS A 124 12.84 -5.66 -8.41
CA HIS A 124 11.91 -6.22 -9.36
C HIS A 124 12.55 -6.36 -10.74
N THR A 125 12.46 -7.56 -11.32
CA THR A 125 13.07 -7.90 -12.60
C THR A 125 12.03 -8.10 -13.71
N GLY A 126 12.44 -7.97 -14.97
CA GLY A 126 11.53 -8.16 -16.11
C GLY A 126 10.52 -7.02 -16.30
N LEU A 127 10.83 -5.83 -15.79
CA LEU A 127 9.96 -4.65 -15.88
C LEU A 127 9.87 -4.13 -17.31
N GLU A 128 8.66 -3.83 -17.74
CA GLU A 128 8.34 -3.15 -19.01
C GLU A 128 7.08 -2.30 -18.85
N LEU A 129 6.79 -1.45 -19.83
CA LEU A 129 5.55 -0.65 -19.82
C LEU A 129 4.32 -1.56 -19.94
N GLY A 130 3.44 -1.47 -18.95
CA GLY A 130 2.25 -2.31 -18.83
C GLY A 130 2.46 -3.61 -18.05
N ALA A 131 3.69 -3.90 -17.61
CA ALA A 131 3.94 -5.01 -16.70
C ALA A 131 3.30 -4.78 -15.33
N THR A 132 2.99 -5.86 -14.64
CA THR A 132 2.44 -5.84 -13.28
C THR A 132 3.39 -6.54 -12.33
N ILE A 133 3.82 -5.84 -11.29
CA ILE A 133 4.60 -6.36 -10.18
C ILE A 133 3.66 -7.04 -9.18
N TYR A 134 4.02 -8.24 -8.73
CA TYR A 134 3.38 -8.97 -7.65
C TYR A 134 4.38 -9.16 -6.51
N LEU A 135 4.03 -8.69 -5.32
CA LEU A 135 4.84 -8.87 -4.11
C LEU A 135 3.92 -9.21 -2.95
N ASP A 136 4.20 -10.36 -2.33
CA ASP A 136 3.54 -10.83 -1.11
C ASP A 136 4.61 -11.23 -0.11
N TYR A 137 4.57 -10.62 1.08
CA TYR A 137 5.48 -10.95 2.16
C TYR A 137 4.78 -10.91 3.52
N THR A 138 5.37 -11.61 4.50
CA THR A 138 4.94 -11.63 5.89
C THR A 138 6.13 -11.30 6.80
N VAL A 139 5.89 -10.41 7.76
CA VAL A 139 6.79 -10.15 8.88
C VAL A 139 6.14 -10.71 10.14
N THR A 140 6.75 -11.72 10.75
CA THR A 140 6.29 -12.34 11.99
C THR A 140 7.10 -11.81 13.16
N SER A 141 6.45 -11.25 14.17
CA SER A 141 7.06 -10.74 15.42
C SER A 141 6.90 -11.76 16.54
N LYS A 142 7.99 -12.01 17.28
CA LYS A 142 7.98 -12.90 18.44
C LYS A 142 7.04 -12.39 19.53
N PRO A 143 6.46 -13.29 20.35
CA PRO A 143 5.65 -12.90 21.50
C PRO A 143 6.39 -11.90 22.40
N GLY A 144 5.69 -10.84 22.82
CA GLY A 144 6.21 -9.82 23.74
C GLY A 144 7.06 -8.72 23.07
N TYR A 145 7.40 -8.82 21.80
CA TYR A 145 8.09 -7.73 21.08
C TYR A 145 7.15 -6.57 20.80
N LEU A 146 5.95 -6.87 20.28
CA LEU A 146 4.85 -5.93 20.11
C LEU A 146 3.69 -6.44 20.99
N PRO A 147 3.45 -5.86 22.18
CA PRO A 147 2.52 -6.44 23.14
C PRO A 147 1.05 -6.32 22.70
N GLU A 148 0.73 -5.31 21.90
CA GLU A 148 -0.61 -5.01 21.43
C GLU A 148 -0.59 -4.62 19.95
N VAL A 149 -1.74 -4.70 19.31
CA VAL A 149 -1.91 -4.10 17.97
C VAL A 149 -1.96 -2.59 18.16
N ASP A 150 -1.13 -1.89 17.38
CA ASP A 150 -1.14 -0.43 17.30
C ASP A 150 -0.83 -0.02 15.87
N ILE A 151 -1.85 0.43 15.16
CA ILE A 151 -1.82 0.69 13.71
C ILE A 151 -2.19 2.14 13.45
N PHE A 152 -1.35 2.81 12.67
CA PHE A 152 -1.68 4.06 12.01
C PHE A 152 -1.33 3.92 10.53
N GLU A 153 -2.36 3.76 9.70
CA GLU A 153 -2.21 3.51 8.27
C GLU A 153 -2.81 4.64 7.44
N GLU A 154 -1.95 5.37 6.73
CA GLU A 154 -2.38 6.33 5.70
C GLU A 154 -2.85 5.57 4.45
N LEU A 155 -4.04 5.92 3.95
CA LEU A 155 -4.69 5.15 2.88
C LEU A 155 -4.30 5.58 1.47
N LEU A 156 -3.76 6.80 1.30
CA LEU A 156 -3.33 7.27 0.00
C LEU A 156 -1.90 6.81 -0.28
N GLN A 157 -1.70 6.25 -1.45
CA GLN A 157 -0.40 5.82 -1.96
C GLN A 157 0.11 6.81 -3.00
N SER A 158 1.38 6.71 -3.41
CA SER A 158 1.99 7.54 -4.46
C SER A 158 1.34 7.35 -5.85
N SER A 159 0.61 6.26 -6.04
CA SER A 159 -0.21 5.97 -7.23
C SER A 159 -1.62 5.58 -6.83
N PRO A 160 -2.62 5.72 -7.73
CA PRO A 160 -3.99 5.32 -7.43
C PRO A 160 -4.11 3.85 -7.05
N VAL A 161 -5.10 3.53 -6.21
CA VAL A 161 -5.39 2.15 -5.77
C VAL A 161 -6.81 1.77 -6.18
N LYS A 162 -6.96 0.75 -7.02
CA LYS A 162 -8.26 0.22 -7.45
C LYS A 162 -9.01 -0.46 -6.31
N GLU A 163 -8.33 -1.35 -5.61
CA GLU A 163 -8.86 -2.05 -4.45
C GLU A 163 -7.83 -2.12 -3.34
N TYR A 164 -8.15 -1.53 -2.19
CA TYR A 164 -7.35 -1.58 -0.98
C TYR A 164 -8.12 -2.32 0.11
N THR A 165 -7.58 -3.44 0.56
CA THR A 165 -8.13 -4.21 1.68
C THR A 165 -7.24 -4.08 2.90
N LEU A 166 -7.84 -3.69 4.01
CA LEU A 166 -7.22 -3.66 5.33
C LEU A 166 -7.90 -4.72 6.20
N THR A 167 -7.15 -5.55 6.88
CA THR A 167 -7.67 -6.61 7.74
C THR A 167 -6.90 -6.65 9.05
N ILE A 168 -7.64 -6.70 10.17
CA ILE A 168 -7.08 -6.89 11.49
C ILE A 168 -7.73 -8.13 12.10
N VAL A 169 -6.89 -9.07 12.51
CA VAL A 169 -7.30 -10.32 13.16
C VAL A 169 -6.79 -10.31 14.59
N THR A 170 -7.70 -10.46 15.56
CA THR A 170 -7.36 -10.50 16.97
C THR A 170 -8.00 -11.73 17.64
N PRO A 171 -7.47 -12.21 18.77
CA PRO A 171 -8.23 -13.10 19.65
C PRO A 171 -9.56 -12.46 20.04
N GLU A 172 -10.64 -13.22 20.09
CA GLU A 172 -12.00 -12.71 20.38
C GLU A 172 -12.10 -12.03 21.77
N VAL A 173 -11.22 -12.41 22.68
CA VAL A 173 -11.12 -11.80 24.03
C VAL A 173 -10.45 -10.43 24.04
N LYS A 174 -9.79 -10.03 22.95
CA LYS A 174 -9.17 -8.71 22.80
C LYS A 174 -10.14 -7.76 22.09
N GLU A 175 -10.47 -6.66 22.74
CA GLU A 175 -11.26 -5.60 22.11
C GLU A 175 -10.39 -4.77 21.18
N LEU A 176 -10.86 -4.54 19.96
CA LEU A 176 -10.21 -3.69 18.99
C LEU A 176 -10.94 -2.33 18.94
N ALA A 177 -10.29 -1.28 19.41
CA ALA A 177 -10.71 0.09 19.18
C ALA A 177 -10.18 0.56 17.82
N TYR A 178 -11.00 1.20 16.98
CA TYR A 178 -10.57 1.69 15.68
C TYR A 178 -11.34 2.93 15.23
N THR A 179 -10.71 3.70 14.35
CA THR A 179 -11.35 4.80 13.62
C THR A 179 -10.82 4.86 12.20
N LEU A 180 -11.73 5.04 11.25
CA LEU A 180 -11.42 5.30 9.85
C LEU A 180 -11.87 6.73 9.54
N THR A 181 -10.93 7.62 9.22
CA THR A 181 -11.23 9.03 8.95
C THR A 181 -11.24 9.32 7.46
N ASN A 182 -12.02 10.34 7.07
CA ASN A 182 -12.09 10.87 5.70
C ASN A 182 -12.38 9.81 4.61
N ASN A 183 -13.03 8.70 4.99
CA ASN A 183 -13.47 7.67 4.06
C ASN A 183 -14.79 7.04 4.56
N PRO A 184 -15.80 6.84 3.71
CA PRO A 184 -17.11 6.32 4.10
C PRO A 184 -17.16 4.79 4.29
N ALA A 185 -16.06 4.06 4.02
CA ALA A 185 -16.03 2.61 4.13
C ALA A 185 -16.33 2.17 5.57
N LYS A 186 -17.17 1.15 5.70
CA LYS A 186 -17.55 0.57 7.01
C LYS A 186 -16.78 -0.71 7.25
N ALA A 187 -16.44 -0.95 8.52
CA ALA A 187 -15.85 -2.20 8.94
C ALA A 187 -16.83 -3.36 8.73
N SER A 188 -16.31 -4.48 8.23
CA SER A 188 -16.96 -5.79 8.29
C SER A 188 -16.33 -6.57 9.44
N VAL A 189 -17.11 -6.99 10.41
CA VAL A 189 -16.64 -7.73 11.58
C VAL A 189 -17.17 -9.15 11.55
N LYS A 190 -16.28 -10.13 11.62
CA LYS A 190 -16.62 -11.56 11.66
C LYS A 190 -15.94 -12.20 12.86
N ARG A 191 -16.68 -12.99 13.63
CA ARG A 191 -16.16 -13.78 14.74
C ARG A 191 -16.28 -15.26 14.40
N SER A 192 -15.19 -15.99 14.52
CA SER A 192 -15.16 -17.43 14.23
C SER A 192 -13.94 -18.07 14.85
N GLY A 193 -14.11 -19.23 15.49
CA GLY A 193 -13.00 -20.02 15.99
C GLY A 193 -12.14 -19.32 17.05
N GLY A 194 -12.74 -18.47 17.89
CA GLY A 194 -12.02 -17.73 18.93
C GLY A 194 -11.24 -16.50 18.42
N THR A 195 -11.45 -16.13 17.15
CA THR A 195 -10.84 -14.94 16.55
C THR A 195 -11.90 -13.95 16.05
N CYS A 196 -11.56 -12.66 16.12
CA CYS A 196 -12.33 -11.56 15.56
C CYS A 196 -11.56 -10.98 14.37
N THR A 197 -12.16 -11.00 13.18
CA THR A 197 -11.62 -10.41 11.96
C THR A 197 -12.39 -9.14 11.64
N THR A 198 -11.70 -8.00 11.66
CA THR A 198 -12.24 -6.70 11.27
C THR A 198 -11.60 -6.26 9.97
N SER A 199 -12.38 -5.95 8.93
CA SER A 199 -11.85 -5.62 7.61
C SER A 199 -12.58 -4.46 6.95
N TRP A 200 -11.84 -3.73 6.10
CA TRP A 200 -12.33 -2.65 5.25
C TRP A 200 -11.89 -2.91 3.82
N THR A 201 -12.76 -2.64 2.87
CA THR A 201 -12.45 -2.62 1.44
C THR A 201 -12.73 -1.24 0.90
N LEU A 202 -11.68 -0.57 0.43
CA LEU A 202 -11.74 0.75 -0.17
C LEU A 202 -11.51 0.60 -1.68
N ARG A 203 -12.18 1.42 -2.48
CA ARG A 203 -12.09 1.32 -3.93
C ARG A 203 -11.82 2.66 -4.57
N ASN A 204 -11.03 2.64 -5.64
CA ASN A 204 -10.72 3.80 -6.47
C ASN A 204 -10.15 4.98 -5.65
N LEU A 205 -9.19 4.68 -4.76
CA LEU A 205 -8.48 5.72 -4.03
C LEU A 205 -7.58 6.50 -5.02
N PRO A 206 -7.60 7.83 -4.96
CA PRO A 206 -6.69 8.64 -5.76
C PRO A 206 -5.25 8.50 -5.26
N ALA A 207 -4.28 8.90 -6.07
CA ALA A 207 -2.91 9.08 -5.62
C ALA A 207 -2.85 10.22 -4.58
N SER A 208 -1.90 10.10 -3.64
CA SER A 208 -1.59 11.22 -2.75
C SER A 208 -1.02 12.37 -3.57
N SER A 209 -1.57 13.57 -3.39
CA SER A 209 -1.03 14.78 -3.99
C SER A 209 -0.05 15.42 -3.00
N ARG A 210 1.23 15.42 -3.35
CA ARG A 210 2.23 16.23 -2.64
C ARG A 210 2.35 17.57 -3.35
N ALA A 211 1.41 18.47 -3.11
CA ALA A 211 1.60 19.86 -3.53
C ALA A 211 2.80 20.44 -2.77
N PRO A 212 3.80 21.05 -3.45
CA PRO A 212 4.93 21.67 -2.78
C PRO A 212 4.42 22.78 -1.84
N PHE A 213 5.01 22.86 -0.64
CA PHE A 213 4.69 23.86 0.39
C PHE A 213 3.29 23.77 1.03
N VAL A 214 2.54 22.70 0.79
CA VAL A 214 1.30 22.44 1.52
C VAL A 214 1.63 21.64 2.77
N TYR A 215 1.35 22.22 3.93
CA TYR A 215 1.36 21.47 5.19
C TYR A 215 0.13 20.55 5.20
N VAL A 216 0.35 19.25 4.96
CA VAL A 216 -0.69 18.25 5.09
C VAL A 216 -0.93 18.04 6.59
N LYS A 217 -2.04 18.57 7.09
CA LYS A 217 -2.53 18.17 8.41
C LYS A 217 -3.03 16.74 8.32
N ASN A 218 -2.70 15.92 9.30
CA ASN A 218 -3.18 14.52 9.38
C ASN A 218 -4.71 14.39 9.28
N GLY A 219 -5.46 15.47 9.48
CA GLY A 219 -6.92 15.51 9.33
C GLY A 219 -7.44 15.56 7.88
N ASP A 220 -6.60 15.83 6.89
CA ASP A 220 -7.04 16.03 5.50
C ASP A 220 -6.90 14.76 4.65
N VAL A 221 -6.09 13.79 5.09
CA VAL A 221 -5.92 12.50 4.40
C VAL A 221 -6.71 11.39 5.12
N PRO A 222 -7.30 10.45 4.36
CA PRO A 222 -7.93 9.30 4.98
C PRO A 222 -6.88 8.41 5.64
N PHE A 223 -7.14 8.00 6.87
CA PHE A 223 -6.29 7.05 7.60
C PHE A 223 -7.13 6.09 8.47
N LEU A 224 -6.57 4.92 8.74
CA LEU A 224 -7.04 3.98 9.73
C LEU A 224 -6.13 4.05 10.97
N ALA A 225 -6.71 4.33 12.12
CA ALA A 225 -6.07 4.10 13.40
C ALA A 225 -6.77 2.95 14.10
N ALA A 226 -6.01 2.01 14.66
CA ALA A 226 -6.58 0.87 15.38
C ALA A 226 -5.64 0.38 16.48
N THR A 227 -6.20 0.00 17.61
CA THR A 227 -5.41 -0.47 18.77
C THR A 227 -6.18 -1.48 19.62
N THR A 228 -5.44 -2.36 20.29
CA THR A 228 -5.96 -3.29 21.33
C THR A 228 -5.54 -2.89 22.74
N TYR A 229 -4.97 -1.69 22.94
CA TYR A 229 -4.66 -1.13 24.26
C TYR A 229 -5.94 -0.80 25.03
#